data_473db0773c2a52d55e76928d0888a0f4
#
_entry.id   473db0773c2a52d55e76928d0888a0f4
#
_cell.length_a   1.000
_cell.length_b   1.000
_cell.length_c   1.000
_cell.angle_alpha   90.00
_cell.angle_beta   90.00
_cell.angle_gamma   90.00
#
_symmetry.space_group_name_H-M   'P 1'
#
loop_
_entity.id
_entity.type
_entity.pdbx_description
1 polymer ?
#
loop_
_entity_poly.entity_id
_entity_poly.type
_entity_poly.pdbx_seq_one_letter_code
_entity_poly.pdbx_strand_id
1 'polypeptide(L)'
;SSSIGRASGSASVNFMSKDIDKALELFFEMLRNPAFQQDRLELFKSQQLQGIERRNDRTEEIEAREWNRLIRGEKHFTSVFSTKTSIESITREDLIAFHKNNYQPGRFVFAVSGDFQTAEMKAKLEKAMAGWSDSGIPAVKVPKPDFTPVAGVYMVNKPDVNQGRVSIGHLGIQRGNPDELALDMMNDILGGSGFTSRIMSRVRTDEGLAYDAGSSYSPGVYYEGQFRAAFQSKSATAARAAQIVLDEIERMRKEKVSAEELETVKNQAIEVFPRYFATASAVAETFAADEFTGREPGYWDTYREKIKAVTVDDIQRVALKYLHPDQLVILAVGNVDDILKGDPGKPENSFQKMGGGKITRIPLPDPATMVYPQ
;
A
#
# COMPACT_ATOMS: atom_id res chain seq x y z
N SER A 1 14.50 -16.90 -4.95
CA SER A 1 14.06 -15.53 -5.29
C SER A 1 14.58 -14.53 -4.28
N SER A 2 14.76 -13.28 -4.71
CA SER A 2 15.07 -12.17 -3.80
C SER A 2 14.43 -10.89 -4.35
N SER A 3 14.06 -9.99 -3.44
CA SER A 3 13.49 -8.68 -3.78
C SER A 3 13.91 -7.64 -2.76
N ILE A 4 14.04 -6.40 -3.20
CA ILE A 4 14.30 -5.24 -2.34
C ILE A 4 13.23 -4.20 -2.60
N GLY A 5 12.50 -3.87 -1.55
CA GLY A 5 11.55 -2.78 -1.52
C GLY A 5 12.17 -1.49 -0.97
N ARG A 6 11.33 -0.49 -0.72
CA ARG A 6 11.80 0.84 -0.25
C ARG A 6 12.23 0.86 1.23
N ALA A 7 11.71 -0.04 2.05
CA ALA A 7 11.97 -0.10 3.50
C ALA A 7 12.41 -1.48 3.99
N SER A 8 12.34 -2.50 3.15
CA SER A 8 12.71 -3.88 3.51
C SER A 8 13.09 -4.67 2.27
N GLY A 9 13.74 -5.80 2.47
CA GLY A 9 13.99 -6.80 1.44
C GLY A 9 13.58 -8.19 1.92
N SER A 10 13.41 -9.10 0.99
CA SER A 10 13.15 -10.52 1.28
C SER A 10 13.92 -11.41 0.32
N ALA A 11 14.31 -12.58 0.80
CA ALA A 11 14.83 -13.64 -0.03
C ALA A 11 14.23 -14.97 0.42
N SER A 12 13.93 -15.85 -0.54
CA SER A 12 13.35 -17.16 -0.26
C SER A 12 13.94 -18.24 -1.16
N VAL A 13 13.98 -19.45 -0.63
CA VAL A 13 14.37 -20.66 -1.37
C VAL A 13 13.44 -21.80 -0.97
N ASN A 14 13.00 -22.58 -1.95
CA ASN A 14 12.24 -23.80 -1.74
C ASN A 14 13.03 -24.99 -2.30
N PHE A 15 13.14 -26.07 -1.53
CA PHE A 15 13.90 -27.24 -1.88
C PHE A 15 13.34 -28.51 -1.21
N MET A 16 13.77 -29.68 -1.67
CA MET A 16 13.44 -30.94 -1.01
C MET A 16 14.35 -31.18 0.19
N SER A 17 13.84 -31.81 1.26
CA SER A 17 14.58 -32.04 2.51
C SER A 17 15.91 -32.78 2.29
N LYS A 18 16.00 -33.65 1.27
CA LYS A 18 17.26 -34.35 0.90
C LYS A 18 18.37 -33.42 0.42
N ASP A 19 18.02 -32.23 -0.08
CA ASP A 19 18.96 -31.27 -0.68
C ASP A 19 19.30 -30.11 0.25
N ILE A 20 18.90 -30.17 1.53
CA ILE A 20 18.94 -29.06 2.49
C ILE A 20 20.33 -28.42 2.62
N ASP A 21 21.39 -29.21 2.73
CA ASP A 21 22.73 -28.68 2.94
C ASP A 21 23.22 -27.92 1.71
N LYS A 22 22.98 -28.46 0.52
CA LYS A 22 23.36 -27.80 -0.73
C LYS A 22 22.50 -26.57 -1.03
N ALA A 23 21.22 -26.62 -0.71
CA ALA A 23 20.32 -25.48 -0.89
C ALA A 23 20.67 -24.31 0.04
N LEU A 24 20.96 -24.59 1.30
CA LEU A 24 21.42 -23.58 2.26
C LEU A 24 22.78 -22.99 1.85
N GLU A 25 23.74 -23.82 1.45
CA GLU A 25 25.05 -23.36 0.92
C GLU A 25 24.86 -22.34 -0.20
N LEU A 26 24.06 -22.68 -1.24
CA LEU A 26 23.82 -21.80 -2.39
C LEU A 26 23.03 -20.55 -2.01
N PHE A 27 22.05 -20.68 -1.11
CA PHE A 27 21.23 -19.56 -0.66
C PHE A 27 22.07 -18.53 0.10
N PHE A 28 22.90 -18.98 1.04
CA PHE A 28 23.76 -18.09 1.79
C PHE A 28 24.91 -17.54 0.94
N GLU A 29 25.42 -18.31 -0.03
CA GLU A 29 26.43 -17.80 -0.99
C GLU A 29 25.82 -16.64 -1.81
N MET A 30 24.59 -16.81 -2.32
CA MET A 30 23.88 -15.73 -3.03
C MET A 30 23.69 -14.49 -2.16
N LEU A 31 23.39 -14.67 -0.86
CA LEU A 31 23.17 -13.54 0.05
C LEU A 31 24.48 -12.85 0.46
N ARG A 32 25.57 -13.60 0.61
CA ARG A 32 26.88 -13.09 1.10
C ARG A 32 27.75 -12.53 -0.01
N ASN A 33 27.79 -13.22 -1.15
CA ASN A 33 28.75 -13.00 -2.23
C ASN A 33 28.08 -12.85 -3.59
N PRO A 34 27.06 -11.97 -3.75
CA PRO A 34 26.41 -11.77 -5.04
C PRO A 34 27.43 -11.29 -6.09
N ALA A 35 27.40 -11.88 -7.27
CA ALA A 35 28.38 -11.62 -8.31
C ALA A 35 28.30 -10.22 -8.94
N PHE A 36 27.13 -9.57 -8.88
CA PHE A 36 26.86 -8.26 -9.52
C PHE A 36 27.43 -8.19 -10.95
N GLN A 37 27.01 -9.12 -11.79
CA GLN A 37 27.47 -9.22 -13.19
C GLN A 37 27.14 -7.94 -13.97
N GLN A 38 28.13 -7.39 -14.66
CA GLN A 38 28.00 -6.12 -15.39
C GLN A 38 26.95 -6.20 -16.51
N ASP A 39 26.92 -7.30 -17.25
CA ASP A 39 25.95 -7.52 -18.33
C ASP A 39 24.50 -7.56 -17.81
N ARG A 40 24.30 -8.09 -16.60
CA ARG A 40 22.99 -8.10 -15.93
C ARG A 40 22.58 -6.71 -15.46
N LEU A 41 23.53 -5.92 -14.96
CA LEU A 41 23.28 -4.53 -14.59
C LEU A 41 22.85 -3.71 -15.82
N GLU A 42 23.56 -3.82 -16.95
CA GLU A 42 23.23 -3.09 -18.17
C GLU A 42 21.88 -3.53 -18.76
N LEU A 43 21.57 -4.82 -18.73
CA LEU A 43 20.25 -5.32 -19.13
C LEU A 43 19.14 -4.72 -18.24
N PHE A 44 19.34 -4.72 -16.92
CA PHE A 44 18.38 -4.16 -15.99
C PHE A 44 18.18 -2.65 -16.21
N LYS A 45 19.27 -1.88 -16.38
CA LYS A 45 19.20 -0.45 -16.72
C LYS A 45 18.36 -0.22 -17.98
N SER A 46 18.63 -0.98 -19.05
CA SER A 46 17.88 -0.85 -20.30
C SER A 46 16.39 -1.09 -20.11
N GLN A 47 16.00 -2.11 -19.34
CA GLN A 47 14.60 -2.39 -19.02
C GLN A 47 13.96 -1.27 -18.19
N GLN A 48 14.69 -0.73 -17.19
CA GLN A 48 14.19 0.38 -16.38
C GLN A 48 14.01 1.66 -17.21
N LEU A 49 14.91 1.97 -18.13
CA LEU A 49 14.80 3.13 -19.01
C LEU A 49 13.59 3.03 -19.94
N GLN A 50 13.30 1.85 -20.49
CA GLN A 50 12.07 1.63 -21.26
C GLN A 50 10.80 1.82 -20.41
N GLY A 51 10.83 1.39 -19.15
CA GLY A 51 9.73 1.61 -18.20
C GLY A 51 9.54 3.10 -17.89
N ILE A 52 10.63 3.84 -17.72
CA ILE A 52 10.61 5.29 -17.49
C ILE A 52 9.87 6.03 -18.61
N GLU A 53 10.14 5.73 -19.86
CA GLU A 53 9.49 6.38 -21.01
C GLU A 53 7.96 6.24 -21.00
N ARG A 54 7.45 5.14 -20.45
CA ARG A 54 6.02 4.80 -20.44
C ARG A 54 5.28 5.17 -19.15
N ARG A 55 5.94 5.77 -18.16
CA ARG A 55 5.34 6.04 -16.83
C ARG A 55 4.16 7.02 -16.83
N ASN A 56 3.93 7.73 -17.94
CA ASN A 56 2.77 8.59 -18.15
C ASN A 56 1.71 7.97 -19.09
N ASP A 57 1.88 6.70 -19.50
CA ASP A 57 0.94 6.06 -20.43
C ASP A 57 -0.32 5.56 -19.68
N ARG A 58 -0.17 5.11 -18.46
CA ARG A 58 -1.23 4.47 -17.69
C ARG A 58 -1.75 5.34 -16.56
N THR A 59 -3.06 5.49 -16.51
CA THR A 59 -3.74 6.29 -15.46
C THR A 59 -3.48 5.76 -14.04
N GLU A 60 -3.30 4.43 -13.88
CA GLU A 60 -2.97 3.81 -12.59
C GLU A 60 -1.62 4.29 -12.04
N GLU A 61 -0.61 4.34 -12.91
CA GLU A 61 0.74 4.75 -12.51
C GLU A 61 0.80 6.24 -12.19
N ILE A 62 0.08 7.05 -12.98
CA ILE A 62 -0.09 8.48 -12.73
C ILE A 62 -0.82 8.69 -11.39
N GLU A 63 -1.95 8.01 -11.17
CA GLU A 63 -2.72 8.10 -9.93
C GLU A 63 -1.88 7.73 -8.70
N ALA A 64 -1.19 6.58 -8.74
CA ALA A 64 -0.37 6.10 -7.63
C ALA A 64 0.77 7.07 -7.29
N ARG A 65 1.40 7.66 -8.29
CA ARG A 65 2.47 8.65 -8.15
C ARG A 65 1.95 9.94 -7.52
N GLU A 66 0.92 10.54 -8.11
CA GLU A 66 0.40 11.81 -7.64
C GLU A 66 -0.31 11.68 -6.29
N TRP A 67 -0.95 10.55 -6.03
CA TRP A 67 -1.52 10.24 -4.71
C TRP A 67 -0.46 10.24 -3.61
N ASN A 68 0.66 9.52 -3.81
CA ASN A 68 1.75 9.53 -2.84
C ASN A 68 2.31 10.95 -2.60
N ARG A 69 2.47 11.73 -3.67
CA ARG A 69 2.95 13.10 -3.60
C ARG A 69 1.99 14.01 -2.80
N LEU A 70 0.68 13.86 -3.02
CA LEU A 70 -0.35 14.65 -2.33
C LEU A 70 -0.52 14.27 -0.87
N ILE A 71 -0.32 12.99 -0.51
CA ILE A 71 -0.52 12.50 0.86
C ILE A 71 0.76 12.58 1.70
N ARG A 72 1.94 12.40 1.11
CA ARG A 72 3.22 12.31 1.85
C ARG A 72 4.23 13.38 1.52
N GLY A 73 3.92 14.23 0.55
CA GLY A 73 4.82 15.25 0.04
C GLY A 73 5.85 14.72 -0.95
N GLU A 74 6.35 15.61 -1.78
CA GLU A 74 7.28 15.27 -2.87
C GLU A 74 8.66 14.82 -2.39
N LYS A 75 9.09 15.28 -1.20
CA LYS A 75 10.40 14.96 -0.63
C LYS A 75 10.44 13.63 0.12
N HIS A 76 9.29 13.05 0.43
CA HIS A 76 9.26 11.76 1.11
C HIS A 76 9.77 10.66 0.18
N PHE A 77 10.56 9.72 0.71
CA PHE A 77 11.21 8.68 -0.09
C PHE A 77 10.24 7.82 -0.92
N THR A 78 8.97 7.70 -0.51
CA THR A 78 7.94 7.00 -1.28
C THR A 78 7.45 7.79 -2.50
N SER A 79 7.71 9.09 -2.55
CA SER A 79 7.34 9.99 -3.64
C SER A 79 8.53 10.32 -4.56
N VAL A 80 9.73 9.85 -4.21
CA VAL A 80 10.93 9.98 -5.05
C VAL A 80 10.96 8.85 -6.07
N PHE A 81 11.11 9.20 -7.33
CA PHE A 81 11.18 8.26 -8.46
C PHE A 81 12.54 8.34 -9.14
N SER A 82 12.99 7.20 -9.68
CA SER A 82 14.22 7.15 -10.48
C SER A 82 14.06 8.02 -11.74
N THR A 83 15.12 8.71 -12.12
CA THR A 83 15.23 9.46 -13.35
C THR A 83 16.14 8.71 -14.33
N LYS A 84 16.13 9.10 -15.60
CA LYS A 84 17.08 8.56 -16.59
C LYS A 84 18.51 8.69 -16.08
N THR A 85 18.91 9.88 -15.65
CA THR A 85 20.26 10.15 -15.13
C THR A 85 20.58 9.27 -13.90
N SER A 86 19.64 9.11 -12.96
CA SER A 86 19.89 8.28 -11.77
C SER A 86 20.07 6.81 -12.10
N ILE A 87 19.34 6.27 -13.10
CA ILE A 87 19.53 4.88 -13.56
C ILE A 87 20.87 4.72 -14.28
N GLU A 88 21.20 5.63 -15.19
CA GLU A 88 22.43 5.57 -15.97
C GLU A 88 23.68 5.69 -15.07
N SER A 89 23.61 6.48 -14.02
CA SER A 89 24.74 6.70 -13.09
C SER A 89 25.05 5.52 -12.16
N ILE A 90 24.15 4.55 -11.97
CA ILE A 90 24.39 3.40 -11.10
C ILE A 90 25.56 2.57 -11.65
N THR A 91 26.53 2.30 -10.80
CA THR A 91 27.71 1.46 -11.13
C THR A 91 27.63 0.12 -10.41
N ARG A 92 28.46 -0.82 -10.82
CA ARG A 92 28.64 -2.09 -10.11
C ARG A 92 29.15 -1.86 -8.67
N GLU A 93 30.02 -0.90 -8.51
CA GLU A 93 30.60 -0.48 -7.22
C GLU A 93 29.53 0.03 -6.26
N ASP A 94 28.51 0.75 -6.77
CA ASP A 94 27.35 1.18 -5.96
C ASP A 94 26.55 0.00 -5.45
N LEU A 95 26.35 -1.04 -6.27
CA LEU A 95 25.66 -2.27 -5.84
C LEU A 95 26.46 -3.00 -4.75
N ILE A 96 27.79 -3.11 -4.91
CA ILE A 96 28.67 -3.71 -3.90
C ILE A 96 28.61 -2.91 -2.59
N ALA A 97 28.69 -1.59 -2.66
CA ALA A 97 28.61 -0.72 -1.50
C ALA A 97 27.24 -0.82 -0.80
N PHE A 98 26.15 -0.81 -1.57
CA PHE A 98 24.81 -1.00 -1.04
C PHE A 98 24.65 -2.34 -0.32
N HIS A 99 25.11 -3.42 -0.94
CA HIS A 99 25.08 -4.76 -0.36
C HIS A 99 25.85 -4.80 0.95
N LYS A 100 27.11 -4.36 0.95
CA LYS A 100 27.96 -4.30 2.15
C LYS A 100 27.32 -3.51 3.30
N ASN A 101 26.60 -2.44 2.99
CA ASN A 101 26.01 -1.57 4.00
C ASN A 101 24.66 -2.09 4.53
N ASN A 102 23.92 -2.84 3.73
CA ASN A 102 22.53 -3.19 4.06
C ASN A 102 22.31 -4.68 4.37
N TYR A 103 23.09 -5.59 3.78
CA TYR A 103 23.00 -7.02 4.05
C TYR A 103 23.82 -7.37 5.30
N GLN A 104 23.27 -7.05 6.47
CA GLN A 104 23.91 -7.25 7.77
C GLN A 104 23.24 -8.42 8.49
N PRO A 105 24.02 -9.40 9.01
CA PRO A 105 23.45 -10.57 9.69
C PRO A 105 22.44 -10.25 10.78
N GLY A 106 22.71 -9.24 11.60
CA GLY A 106 21.83 -8.81 12.69
C GLY A 106 20.51 -8.16 12.24
N ARG A 107 20.30 -7.99 10.92
CA ARG A 107 19.05 -7.44 10.36
C ARG A 107 18.15 -8.49 9.73
N PHE A 108 18.57 -9.74 9.70
CA PHE A 108 17.77 -10.82 9.14
C PHE A 108 16.84 -11.43 10.18
N VAL A 109 15.62 -11.69 9.75
CA VAL A 109 14.66 -12.56 10.43
C VAL A 109 14.45 -13.77 9.52
N PHE A 110 14.74 -14.97 10.02
CA PHE A 110 14.58 -16.21 9.26
C PHE A 110 13.29 -16.90 9.62
N ALA A 111 12.48 -17.21 8.62
CA ALA A 111 11.33 -18.08 8.74
C ALA A 111 11.61 -19.37 7.98
N VAL A 112 11.49 -20.51 8.62
CA VAL A 112 11.74 -21.82 8.03
C VAL A 112 10.56 -22.74 8.32
N SER A 113 10.05 -23.38 7.29
CA SER A 113 8.97 -24.37 7.40
C SER A 113 9.28 -25.59 6.55
N GLY A 114 8.87 -26.78 7.00
CA GLY A 114 9.07 -28.01 6.27
C GLY A 114 9.33 -29.21 7.18
N ASP A 115 9.82 -30.29 6.59
CA ASP A 115 10.15 -31.54 7.30
C ASP A 115 11.62 -31.50 7.77
N PHE A 116 11.83 -31.10 9.02
CA PHE A 116 13.15 -31.04 9.68
C PHE A 116 13.01 -31.05 11.21
N GLN A 117 14.12 -31.36 11.89
CA GLN A 117 14.23 -31.19 13.34
C GLN A 117 14.70 -29.75 13.65
N THR A 118 13.97 -29.03 14.50
CA THR A 118 14.23 -27.61 14.80
C THR A 118 15.67 -27.36 15.28
N ALA A 119 16.19 -28.21 16.17
CA ALA A 119 17.57 -28.07 16.69
C ALA A 119 18.64 -28.23 15.58
N GLU A 120 18.41 -29.17 14.65
CA GLU A 120 19.33 -29.40 13.53
C GLU A 120 19.26 -28.23 12.52
N MET A 121 18.06 -27.73 12.20
CA MET A 121 17.91 -26.59 11.32
C MET A 121 18.55 -25.35 11.91
N LYS A 122 18.32 -25.09 13.20
CA LYS A 122 18.97 -23.97 13.89
C LYS A 122 20.51 -24.07 13.81
N ALA A 123 21.09 -25.23 14.08
CA ALA A 123 22.53 -25.46 13.97
C ALA A 123 23.04 -25.23 12.52
N LYS A 124 22.28 -25.65 11.50
CA LYS A 124 22.63 -25.43 10.09
C LYS A 124 22.62 -23.94 9.74
N LEU A 125 21.63 -23.19 10.20
CA LEU A 125 21.53 -21.74 9.98
C LEU A 125 22.65 -21.01 10.71
N GLU A 126 22.93 -21.33 11.97
CA GLU A 126 24.04 -20.76 12.74
C GLU A 126 25.40 -21.03 12.06
N LYS A 127 25.60 -22.25 11.57
CA LYS A 127 26.80 -22.61 10.79
C LYS A 127 26.91 -21.81 9.49
N ALA A 128 25.82 -21.67 8.76
CA ALA A 128 25.75 -20.89 7.52
C ALA A 128 26.00 -19.40 7.74
N MET A 129 25.63 -18.87 8.90
CA MET A 129 25.88 -17.47 9.30
C MET A 129 27.26 -17.25 9.88
N ALA A 130 27.98 -18.31 10.26
CA ALA A 130 29.29 -18.21 10.89
C ALA A 130 30.31 -17.42 10.03
N GLY A 131 31.05 -16.51 10.67
CA GLY A 131 32.02 -15.66 9.99
C GLY A 131 31.43 -14.54 9.13
N TRP A 132 30.12 -14.38 9.14
CA TRP A 132 29.45 -13.19 8.55
C TRP A 132 29.23 -12.18 9.65
N SER A 133 30.07 -11.16 9.71
CA SER A 133 30.02 -10.13 10.75
C SER A 133 29.23 -8.90 10.27
N ASP A 134 28.59 -8.27 11.22
CA ASP A 134 28.00 -6.93 10.98
C ASP A 134 29.11 -5.91 10.70
N SER A 135 28.84 -5.00 9.76
CA SER A 135 29.77 -3.91 9.44
C SER A 135 29.82 -2.82 10.51
N GLY A 136 28.99 -2.89 11.54
CA GLY A 136 28.81 -1.83 12.54
C GLY A 136 28.04 -0.60 12.04
N ILE A 137 27.60 -0.59 10.78
CA ILE A 137 26.78 0.50 10.22
C ILE A 137 25.36 0.39 10.78
N PRO A 138 24.83 1.43 11.45
CA PRO A 138 23.48 1.39 11.97
C PRO A 138 22.42 1.22 10.85
N ALA A 139 21.33 0.54 11.14
CA ALA A 139 20.20 0.52 10.23
C ALA A 139 19.64 1.94 10.04
N VAL A 140 19.35 2.31 8.81
CA VAL A 140 18.69 3.58 8.50
C VAL A 140 17.26 3.49 9.03
N LYS A 141 16.88 4.45 9.88
CA LYS A 141 15.48 4.57 10.32
C LYS A 141 14.62 5.02 9.14
N VAL A 142 13.48 4.38 8.96
CA VAL A 142 12.50 4.82 7.95
C VAL A 142 12.00 6.21 8.33
N PRO A 143 12.21 7.23 7.49
CA PRO A 143 11.81 8.59 7.82
C PRO A 143 10.30 8.75 7.83
N LYS A 144 9.78 9.53 8.79
CA LYS A 144 8.39 9.97 8.77
C LYS A 144 8.20 11.07 7.73
N PRO A 145 7.03 11.17 7.08
CA PRO A 145 6.71 12.31 6.24
C PRO A 145 6.74 13.61 7.07
N ASP A 146 7.47 14.60 6.58
CA ASP A 146 7.41 15.98 7.08
C ASP A 146 6.51 16.79 6.13
N PHE A 147 5.24 16.47 6.13
CA PHE A 147 4.27 17.04 5.20
C PHE A 147 2.85 16.88 5.74
N THR A 148 2.06 17.95 5.64
CA THR A 148 0.62 17.91 5.92
C THR A 148 -0.15 17.99 4.59
N PRO A 149 -0.96 16.97 4.24
CA PRO A 149 -1.78 17.02 3.05
C PRO A 149 -2.73 18.23 3.06
N VAL A 150 -2.88 18.86 1.91
CA VAL A 150 -3.82 19.97 1.75
C VAL A 150 -5.11 19.44 1.15
N ALA A 151 -6.21 19.58 1.86
CA ALA A 151 -7.53 19.19 1.36
C ALA A 151 -7.89 19.96 0.09
N GLY A 152 -8.56 19.30 -0.85
CA GLY A 152 -8.97 19.93 -2.09
C GLY A 152 -9.10 18.94 -3.24
N VAL A 153 -9.47 19.46 -4.41
CA VAL A 153 -9.59 18.70 -5.65
C VAL A 153 -8.36 18.94 -6.52
N TYR A 154 -7.74 17.84 -6.93
CA TYR A 154 -6.55 17.79 -7.76
C TYR A 154 -6.85 17.01 -9.03
N MET A 155 -6.44 17.51 -10.19
CA MET A 155 -6.73 16.85 -11.46
C MET A 155 -5.48 16.74 -12.31
N VAL A 156 -5.26 15.54 -12.86
CA VAL A 156 -4.21 15.27 -13.86
C VAL A 156 -4.86 14.97 -15.19
N ASN A 157 -4.49 15.73 -16.22
CA ASN A 157 -5.07 15.56 -17.55
C ASN A 157 -4.40 14.43 -18.33
N LYS A 158 -5.20 13.45 -18.74
CA LYS A 158 -4.86 12.36 -19.67
C LYS A 158 -5.97 12.31 -20.73
N PRO A 159 -5.88 13.12 -21.80
CA PRO A 159 -6.99 13.38 -22.71
C PRO A 159 -7.36 12.21 -23.62
N ASP A 160 -6.48 11.24 -23.78
CA ASP A 160 -6.61 10.05 -24.63
C ASP A 160 -7.36 8.88 -23.97
N VAL A 161 -7.96 9.10 -22.79
CA VAL A 161 -8.75 8.09 -22.08
C VAL A 161 -10.21 8.53 -21.89
N ASN A 162 -11.12 7.57 -21.89
CA ASN A 162 -12.57 7.81 -21.71
C ASN A 162 -13.06 7.51 -20.30
N GLN A 163 -12.18 7.07 -19.42
CA GLN A 163 -12.45 6.79 -18.00
C GLN A 163 -11.56 7.65 -17.11
N GLY A 164 -12.14 8.13 -16.01
CA GLY A 164 -11.41 8.78 -14.93
C GLY A 164 -11.18 7.84 -13.77
N ARG A 165 -9.96 7.83 -13.23
CA ARG A 165 -9.65 7.23 -11.93
C ARG A 165 -9.74 8.28 -10.86
N VAL A 166 -10.38 7.95 -9.75
CA VAL A 166 -10.57 8.88 -8.64
C VAL A 166 -10.12 8.24 -7.35
N SER A 167 -9.31 8.97 -6.59
CA SER A 167 -8.92 8.65 -5.21
C SER A 167 -9.39 9.73 -4.27
N ILE A 168 -9.98 9.36 -3.14
CA ILE A 168 -10.50 10.25 -2.11
C ILE A 168 -9.98 9.76 -0.76
N GLY A 169 -9.30 10.61 0.02
CA GLY A 169 -8.82 10.16 1.34
C GLY A 169 -7.93 11.16 2.06
N HIS A 170 -7.34 10.71 3.14
CA HIS A 170 -6.50 11.50 4.03
C HIS A 170 -5.49 10.61 4.77
N LEU A 171 -4.61 11.18 5.58
CA LEU A 171 -3.74 10.41 6.49
C LEU A 171 -4.58 9.62 7.49
N GLY A 172 -4.12 8.41 7.78
CA GLY A 172 -4.74 7.50 8.74
C GLY A 172 -3.96 7.41 10.04
N ILE A 173 -3.99 6.22 10.64
CA ILE A 173 -3.32 5.92 11.91
C ILE A 173 -2.00 5.16 11.69
N GLN A 174 -1.18 5.12 12.73
CA GLN A 174 -0.05 4.19 12.82
C GLN A 174 -0.52 2.88 13.49
N ARG A 175 0.10 1.76 13.12
CA ARG A 175 -0.11 0.44 13.71
C ARG A 175 0.07 0.49 15.24
N GLY A 176 -0.67 -0.35 15.95
CA GLY A 176 -0.70 -0.37 17.42
C GLY A 176 -1.65 0.65 18.02
N ASN A 177 -2.40 1.38 17.21
CA ASN A 177 -3.51 2.21 17.70
C ASN A 177 -4.61 1.30 18.29
N PRO A 178 -5.12 1.59 19.49
CA PRO A 178 -6.14 0.75 20.12
C PRO A 178 -7.44 0.64 19.31
N ASP A 179 -7.70 1.58 18.43
CA ASP A 179 -8.89 1.62 17.58
C ASP A 179 -8.69 0.87 16.23
N GLU A 180 -7.52 0.26 15.98
CA GLU A 180 -7.17 -0.37 14.70
C GLU A 180 -8.24 -1.36 14.23
N LEU A 181 -8.66 -2.30 15.07
CA LEU A 181 -9.65 -3.33 14.70
C LEU A 181 -11.06 -2.76 14.46
N ALA A 182 -11.47 -1.76 15.24
CA ALA A 182 -12.74 -1.08 15.00
C ALA A 182 -12.72 -0.28 13.67
N LEU A 183 -11.57 0.29 13.32
CA LEU A 183 -11.35 0.97 12.04
C LEU A 183 -11.35 0.00 10.86
N ASP A 184 -10.78 -1.19 11.02
CA ASP A 184 -10.85 -2.23 10.00
C ASP A 184 -12.31 -2.63 9.73
N MET A 185 -13.09 -2.91 10.78
CA MET A 185 -14.52 -3.24 10.67
C MET A 185 -15.32 -2.09 10.06
N MET A 186 -15.07 -0.85 10.48
CA MET A 186 -15.70 0.34 9.91
C MET A 186 -15.41 0.43 8.40
N ASN A 187 -14.15 0.26 8.01
CA ASN A 187 -13.76 0.32 6.60
C ASN A 187 -14.37 -0.82 5.79
N ASP A 188 -14.45 -2.03 6.35
CA ASP A 188 -15.06 -3.17 5.67
C ASP A 188 -16.54 -2.90 5.36
N ILE A 189 -17.27 -2.29 6.29
CA ILE A 189 -18.67 -1.86 6.04
C ILE A 189 -18.71 -0.75 4.99
N LEU A 190 -17.78 0.23 5.07
CA LEU A 190 -17.78 1.37 4.17
C LEU A 190 -17.44 0.99 2.73
N GLY A 191 -16.31 0.28 2.53
CA GLY A 191 -15.81 -0.02 1.19
C GLY A 191 -14.82 -1.19 1.09
N GLY A 192 -14.45 -1.84 2.20
CA GLY A 192 -13.40 -2.87 2.23
C GLY A 192 -13.87 -4.28 1.91
N SER A 193 -15.12 -4.64 2.20
CA SER A 193 -15.64 -6.01 2.06
C SER A 193 -16.24 -6.32 0.67
N GLY A 194 -15.80 -5.60 -0.37
CA GLY A 194 -16.25 -5.86 -1.74
C GLY A 194 -17.76 -5.65 -1.92
N PHE A 195 -18.46 -6.63 -2.48
CA PHE A 195 -19.88 -6.51 -2.88
C PHE A 195 -20.86 -6.20 -1.74
N THR A 196 -20.50 -6.49 -0.50
CA THR A 196 -21.35 -6.23 0.67
C THR A 196 -21.13 -4.84 1.26
N SER A 197 -20.09 -4.13 0.82
CA SER A 197 -19.79 -2.79 1.31
C SER A 197 -20.69 -1.72 0.71
N ARG A 198 -20.89 -0.62 1.45
CA ARG A 198 -21.77 0.48 1.06
C ARG A 198 -21.33 1.18 -0.23
N ILE A 199 -20.03 1.51 -0.37
CA ILE A 199 -19.50 2.15 -1.57
C ILE A 199 -19.70 1.27 -2.80
N MET A 200 -19.34 -0.01 -2.72
CA MET A 200 -19.50 -0.93 -3.84
C MET A 200 -20.97 -1.09 -4.23
N SER A 201 -21.85 -1.30 -3.26
CA SER A 201 -23.30 -1.43 -3.50
C SER A 201 -23.86 -0.19 -4.20
N ARG A 202 -23.56 1.02 -3.68
CA ARG A 202 -24.09 2.26 -4.24
C ARG A 202 -23.51 2.60 -5.61
N VAL A 203 -22.18 2.56 -5.74
CA VAL A 203 -21.50 2.99 -6.99
C VAL A 203 -21.69 1.97 -8.11
N ARG A 204 -21.61 0.68 -7.81
CA ARG A 204 -21.69 -0.39 -8.82
C ARG A 204 -23.10 -0.94 -8.99
N THR A 205 -23.70 -1.44 -7.90
CA THR A 205 -24.94 -2.22 -7.99
C THR A 205 -26.14 -1.32 -8.28
N ASP A 206 -26.29 -0.23 -7.53
CA ASP A 206 -27.46 0.65 -7.64
C ASP A 206 -27.34 1.58 -8.85
N GLU A 207 -26.16 2.14 -9.08
CA GLU A 207 -25.97 3.22 -10.03
C GLU A 207 -25.20 2.83 -11.31
N GLY A 208 -24.51 1.67 -11.31
CA GLY A 208 -23.77 1.17 -12.48
C GLY A 208 -22.64 2.08 -12.96
N LEU A 209 -22.06 2.90 -12.07
CA LEU A 209 -21.08 3.92 -12.44
C LEU A 209 -19.66 3.42 -12.57
N ALA A 210 -19.30 2.33 -11.87
CA ALA A 210 -17.99 1.75 -11.88
C ALA A 210 -18.05 0.21 -11.85
N TYR A 211 -17.05 -0.45 -12.41
CA TYR A 211 -16.91 -1.92 -12.28
C TYR A 211 -16.43 -2.30 -10.88
N ASP A 212 -15.53 -1.49 -10.33
CA ASP A 212 -14.95 -1.66 -9.00
C ASP A 212 -14.89 -0.31 -8.28
N ALA A 213 -15.28 -0.31 -7.01
CA ALA A 213 -15.23 0.85 -6.13
C ALA A 213 -15.12 0.36 -4.70
N GLY A 214 -14.24 0.95 -3.92
CA GLY A 214 -14.04 0.50 -2.54
C GLY A 214 -13.20 1.46 -1.73
N SER A 215 -12.91 1.09 -0.49
CA SER A 215 -12.01 1.83 0.38
C SER A 215 -11.06 0.91 1.14
N SER A 216 -9.98 1.49 1.61
CA SER A 216 -9.03 0.87 2.52
C SER A 216 -8.66 1.84 3.63
N TYR A 217 -8.57 1.34 4.85
CA TYR A 217 -7.99 2.05 5.99
C TYR A 217 -6.74 1.28 6.42
N SER A 218 -5.58 1.71 5.94
CA SER A 218 -4.32 0.96 6.11
C SER A 218 -3.45 1.63 7.17
N PRO A 219 -3.32 1.04 8.38
CA PRO A 219 -2.39 1.53 9.39
C PRO A 219 -0.94 1.46 8.90
N GLY A 220 -0.19 2.52 9.12
CA GLY A 220 1.22 2.55 8.73
C GLY A 220 2.12 1.85 9.76
N VAL A 221 3.16 1.16 9.32
CA VAL A 221 4.11 0.47 10.21
C VAL A 221 5.06 1.47 10.86
N TYR A 222 5.68 2.33 10.09
CA TYR A 222 6.73 3.24 10.53
C TYR A 222 6.27 4.68 10.75
N TYR A 223 5.16 5.06 10.13
CA TYR A 223 4.52 6.37 10.19
C TYR A 223 3.02 6.20 9.93
N GLU A 224 2.25 7.28 9.98
CA GLU A 224 0.82 7.25 9.73
C GLU A 224 0.51 6.63 8.37
N GLY A 225 -0.48 5.73 8.36
CA GLY A 225 -1.01 5.14 7.14
C GLY A 225 -1.98 6.08 6.44
N GLN A 226 -3.00 5.52 5.80
CA GLN A 226 -3.98 6.34 5.08
C GLN A 226 -5.37 5.68 5.07
N PHE A 227 -6.39 6.52 5.00
CA PHE A 227 -7.69 6.17 4.47
C PHE A 227 -7.72 6.55 3.00
N ARG A 228 -8.16 5.64 2.13
CA ARG A 228 -8.33 5.90 0.70
C ARG A 228 -9.51 5.14 0.15
N ALA A 229 -10.50 5.86 -0.39
CA ALA A 229 -11.50 5.31 -1.29
C ALA A 229 -11.04 5.53 -2.74
N ALA A 230 -11.27 4.54 -3.61
CA ALA A 230 -10.85 4.63 -5.01
C ALA A 230 -11.82 3.91 -5.93
N PHE A 231 -11.96 4.42 -7.14
CA PHE A 231 -12.77 3.82 -8.20
C PHE A 231 -12.31 4.28 -9.59
N GLN A 232 -12.79 3.58 -10.61
CA GLN A 232 -12.66 3.99 -12.00
C GLN A 232 -14.04 4.04 -12.66
N SER A 233 -14.37 5.18 -13.25
CA SER A 233 -15.67 5.45 -13.87
C SER A 233 -15.50 6.12 -15.23
N LYS A 234 -16.55 6.13 -16.05
CA LYS A 234 -16.57 6.98 -17.24
C LYS A 234 -16.33 8.44 -16.85
N SER A 235 -15.58 9.19 -17.67
CA SER A 235 -15.23 10.59 -17.37
C SER A 235 -16.44 11.43 -17.00
N ALA A 236 -17.55 11.31 -17.73
CA ALA A 236 -18.78 12.05 -17.48
C ALA A 236 -19.46 11.72 -16.13
N THR A 237 -19.29 10.51 -15.61
CA THR A 237 -19.95 10.06 -14.36
C THR A 237 -19.02 10.04 -13.16
N ALA A 238 -17.74 10.39 -13.33
CA ALA A 238 -16.76 10.37 -12.25
C ALA A 238 -17.12 11.28 -11.06
N ALA A 239 -17.67 12.48 -11.32
CA ALA A 239 -18.12 13.38 -10.26
C ALA A 239 -19.33 12.81 -9.48
N ARG A 240 -20.26 12.12 -10.16
CA ARG A 240 -21.40 11.47 -9.51
C ARG A 240 -20.94 10.33 -8.60
N ALA A 241 -20.03 9.48 -9.08
CA ALA A 241 -19.46 8.41 -8.26
C ALA A 241 -18.67 8.97 -7.06
N ALA A 242 -17.91 10.05 -7.25
CA ALA A 242 -17.20 10.72 -6.16
C ALA A 242 -18.16 11.27 -5.09
N GLN A 243 -19.30 11.88 -5.51
CA GLN A 243 -20.30 12.38 -4.57
C GLN A 243 -20.90 11.24 -3.73
N ILE A 244 -21.21 10.09 -4.34
CA ILE A 244 -21.71 8.92 -3.61
C ILE A 244 -20.71 8.46 -2.55
N VAL A 245 -19.41 8.42 -2.89
CA VAL A 245 -18.37 8.08 -1.91
C VAL A 245 -18.32 9.06 -0.75
N LEU A 246 -18.40 10.37 -1.04
CA LEU A 246 -18.45 11.41 -0.01
C LEU A 246 -19.70 11.28 0.88
N ASP A 247 -20.85 11.01 0.27
CA ASP A 247 -22.11 10.81 1.00
C ASP A 247 -22.04 9.59 1.93
N GLU A 248 -21.43 8.48 1.50
CA GLU A 248 -21.27 7.29 2.35
C GLU A 248 -20.24 7.51 3.48
N ILE A 249 -19.18 8.30 3.25
CA ILE A 249 -18.26 8.74 4.32
C ILE A 249 -19.02 9.56 5.37
N GLU A 250 -19.81 10.54 4.95
CA GLU A 250 -20.63 11.35 5.87
C GLU A 250 -21.70 10.53 6.58
N ARG A 251 -22.34 9.59 5.86
CA ARG A 251 -23.33 8.69 6.44
C ARG A 251 -22.71 7.80 7.52
N MET A 252 -21.52 7.25 7.28
CA MET A 252 -20.79 6.44 8.26
C MET A 252 -20.52 7.23 9.57
N ARG A 253 -20.29 8.52 9.47
CA ARG A 253 -20.12 9.41 10.64
C ARG A 253 -21.41 9.74 11.35
N LYS A 254 -22.49 9.98 10.60
CA LYS A 254 -23.76 10.52 11.14
C LYS A 254 -24.72 9.44 11.62
N GLU A 255 -24.67 8.28 10.99
CA GLU A 255 -25.62 7.19 11.26
C GLU A 255 -24.89 5.98 11.83
N LYS A 256 -25.52 5.31 12.78
CA LYS A 256 -25.04 4.02 13.25
C LYS A 256 -25.19 2.98 12.15
N VAL A 257 -24.21 2.11 12.05
CA VAL A 257 -24.32 0.92 11.20
C VAL A 257 -25.40 -0.02 11.78
N SER A 258 -26.02 -0.84 10.93
CA SER A 258 -26.94 -1.86 11.41
C SER A 258 -26.17 -2.99 12.12
N ALA A 259 -26.87 -3.70 13.01
CA ALA A 259 -26.31 -4.89 13.64
C ALA A 259 -25.93 -5.96 12.60
N GLU A 260 -26.69 -6.07 11.51
CA GLU A 260 -26.44 -7.02 10.42
C GLU A 260 -25.15 -6.68 9.66
N GLU A 261 -24.92 -5.39 9.32
CA GLU A 261 -23.66 -4.96 8.67
C GLU A 261 -22.45 -5.30 9.54
N LEU A 262 -22.53 -5.01 10.86
CA LEU A 262 -21.43 -5.30 11.77
C LEU A 262 -21.19 -6.80 11.94
N GLU A 263 -22.24 -7.60 12.11
CA GLU A 263 -22.10 -9.06 12.25
C GLU A 263 -21.56 -9.69 10.96
N THR A 264 -21.93 -9.18 9.79
CA THR A 264 -21.39 -9.66 8.50
C THR A 264 -19.87 -9.49 8.43
N VAL A 265 -19.33 -8.31 8.74
CA VAL A 265 -17.88 -8.07 8.67
C VAL A 265 -17.11 -8.77 9.79
N LYS A 266 -17.68 -8.91 11.01
CA LYS A 266 -17.10 -9.72 12.08
C LYS A 266 -16.97 -11.18 11.68
N ASN A 267 -18.05 -11.77 11.14
CA ASN A 267 -18.03 -13.16 10.69
C ASN A 267 -17.00 -13.34 9.58
N GLN A 268 -16.94 -12.44 8.60
CA GLN A 268 -15.93 -12.49 7.55
C GLN A 268 -14.52 -12.46 8.12
N ALA A 269 -14.20 -11.56 9.05
CA ALA A 269 -12.88 -11.45 9.68
C ALA A 269 -12.51 -12.73 10.46
N ILE A 270 -13.48 -13.31 11.20
CA ILE A 270 -13.29 -14.54 11.98
C ILE A 270 -13.11 -15.76 11.06
N GLU A 271 -13.85 -15.84 9.96
CA GLU A 271 -13.77 -16.94 9.00
C GLU A 271 -12.47 -16.89 8.17
N VAL A 272 -11.96 -15.69 7.88
CA VAL A 272 -10.68 -15.51 7.18
C VAL A 272 -9.48 -15.77 8.10
N PHE A 273 -9.61 -15.52 9.40
CA PHE A 273 -8.53 -15.65 10.39
C PHE A 273 -7.73 -16.96 10.30
N PRO A 274 -8.33 -18.17 10.20
CA PRO A 274 -7.56 -19.41 10.09
C PRO A 274 -6.64 -19.47 8.88
N ARG A 275 -6.89 -18.69 7.83
CA ARG A 275 -6.08 -18.68 6.61
C ARG A 275 -4.68 -18.12 6.85
N TYR A 276 -4.51 -17.21 7.82
CA TYR A 276 -3.19 -16.70 8.23
C TYR A 276 -2.28 -17.80 8.78
N PHE A 277 -2.85 -18.91 9.24
CA PHE A 277 -2.15 -20.03 9.86
C PHE A 277 -2.44 -21.38 9.20
N ALA A 278 -2.93 -21.36 7.95
CA ALA A 278 -3.41 -22.55 7.26
C ALA A 278 -2.29 -23.55 6.91
N THR A 279 -1.05 -23.09 6.77
CA THR A 279 0.11 -23.92 6.46
C THR A 279 1.27 -23.57 7.36
N ALA A 280 2.23 -24.50 7.54
CA ALA A 280 3.43 -24.24 8.31
C ALA A 280 4.24 -23.03 7.75
N SER A 281 4.23 -22.83 6.42
CA SER A 281 4.85 -21.68 5.78
C SER A 281 4.12 -20.39 6.17
N ALA A 282 2.79 -20.35 6.09
CA ALA A 282 2.01 -19.18 6.47
C ALA A 282 2.21 -18.79 7.95
N VAL A 283 2.29 -19.78 8.85
CA VAL A 283 2.62 -19.56 10.27
C VAL A 283 4.01 -18.91 10.41
N ALA A 284 5.03 -19.50 9.78
CA ALA A 284 6.39 -18.99 9.86
C ALA A 284 6.52 -17.59 9.27
N GLU A 285 5.92 -17.31 8.13
CA GLU A 285 5.91 -16.01 7.46
C GLU A 285 5.19 -14.94 8.28
N THR A 286 4.03 -15.27 8.86
CA THR A 286 3.26 -14.34 9.71
C THR A 286 4.10 -13.90 10.91
N PHE A 287 4.66 -14.84 11.66
CA PHE A 287 5.46 -14.50 12.84
C PHE A 287 6.79 -13.83 12.50
N ALA A 288 7.43 -14.17 11.37
CA ALA A 288 8.62 -13.47 10.91
C ALA A 288 8.32 -12.01 10.50
N ALA A 289 7.17 -11.78 9.85
CA ALA A 289 6.72 -10.43 9.50
C ALA A 289 6.38 -9.60 10.76
N ASP A 290 5.77 -10.24 11.77
CA ASP A 290 5.45 -9.58 13.03
C ASP A 290 6.73 -9.21 13.80
N GLU A 291 7.70 -10.11 13.91
CA GLU A 291 9.00 -9.84 14.50
C GLU A 291 9.73 -8.70 13.76
N PHE A 292 9.78 -8.78 12.43
CA PHE A 292 10.46 -7.78 11.59
C PHE A 292 9.82 -6.38 11.70
N THR A 293 8.50 -6.33 11.85
CA THR A 293 7.74 -5.05 11.90
C THR A 293 7.41 -4.60 13.32
N GLY A 294 7.85 -5.34 14.34
CA GLY A 294 7.62 -5.01 15.75
C GLY A 294 6.15 -5.06 16.16
N ARG A 295 5.39 -6.05 15.68
CA ARG A 295 4.03 -6.27 16.16
C ARG A 295 4.06 -6.73 17.61
N GLU A 296 3.09 -6.27 18.40
CA GLU A 296 2.98 -6.65 19.81
C GLU A 296 2.86 -8.18 19.96
N PRO A 297 3.69 -8.83 20.81
CA PRO A 297 3.56 -10.24 21.10
C PRO A 297 2.16 -10.58 21.63
N GLY A 298 1.60 -11.72 21.22
CA GLY A 298 0.26 -12.14 21.63
C GLY A 298 -0.89 -11.44 20.90
N TYR A 299 -0.61 -10.62 19.89
CA TYR A 299 -1.64 -9.96 19.07
C TYR A 299 -2.69 -10.96 18.56
N TRP A 300 -2.26 -12.09 18.03
CA TRP A 300 -3.12 -13.11 17.45
C TRP A 300 -3.89 -13.93 18.49
N ASP A 301 -3.38 -14.00 19.73
CA ASP A 301 -4.04 -14.75 20.82
C ASP A 301 -5.39 -14.15 21.18
N THR A 302 -5.51 -12.83 21.08
CA THR A 302 -6.72 -12.07 21.45
C THR A 302 -7.48 -11.49 20.25
N TYR A 303 -7.01 -11.75 19.02
CA TYR A 303 -7.57 -11.13 17.80
C TYR A 303 -9.07 -11.40 17.66
N ARG A 304 -9.51 -12.67 17.74
CA ARG A 304 -10.92 -13.03 17.53
C ARG A 304 -11.82 -12.47 18.63
N GLU A 305 -11.38 -12.48 19.88
CA GLU A 305 -12.11 -11.90 21.01
C GLU A 305 -12.27 -10.39 20.85
N LYS A 306 -11.22 -9.71 20.43
CA LYS A 306 -11.26 -8.27 20.14
C LYS A 306 -12.23 -7.94 18.99
N ILE A 307 -12.22 -8.72 17.89
CA ILE A 307 -13.20 -8.57 16.81
C ILE A 307 -14.63 -8.74 17.31
N LYS A 308 -14.92 -9.79 18.10
CA LYS A 308 -16.25 -10.03 18.65
C LYS A 308 -16.71 -8.90 19.57
N ALA A 309 -15.80 -8.30 20.30
CA ALA A 309 -16.09 -7.23 21.25
C ALA A 309 -16.43 -5.88 20.60
N VAL A 310 -16.08 -5.66 19.33
CA VAL A 310 -16.42 -4.41 18.62
C VAL A 310 -17.93 -4.21 18.59
N THR A 311 -18.40 -3.03 18.96
CA THR A 311 -19.82 -2.66 19.01
C THR A 311 -20.19 -1.67 17.91
N VAL A 312 -21.50 -1.52 17.65
CA VAL A 312 -22.02 -0.48 16.74
C VAL A 312 -21.59 0.92 17.19
N ASP A 313 -21.53 1.14 18.52
CA ASP A 313 -21.07 2.41 19.10
C ASP A 313 -19.58 2.65 18.87
N ASP A 314 -18.75 1.59 18.89
CA ASP A 314 -17.34 1.69 18.53
C ASP A 314 -17.16 2.09 17.06
N ILE A 315 -17.93 1.49 16.16
CA ILE A 315 -17.88 1.84 14.73
C ILE A 315 -18.19 3.33 14.53
N GLN A 316 -19.27 3.82 15.15
CA GLN A 316 -19.62 5.25 15.05
C GLN A 316 -18.56 6.15 15.70
N ARG A 317 -18.04 5.77 16.85
CA ARG A 317 -16.99 6.50 17.56
C ARG A 317 -15.73 6.63 16.69
N VAL A 318 -15.26 5.53 16.08
CA VAL A 318 -14.07 5.58 15.24
C VAL A 318 -14.33 6.32 13.92
N ALA A 319 -15.52 6.21 13.34
CA ALA A 319 -15.90 6.98 12.16
C ALA A 319 -15.88 8.49 12.45
N LEU A 320 -16.42 8.93 13.57
CA LEU A 320 -16.39 10.34 14.00
C LEU A 320 -14.96 10.83 14.27
N LYS A 321 -14.13 9.97 14.88
CA LYS A 321 -12.76 10.34 15.32
C LYS A 321 -11.76 10.34 14.16
N TYR A 322 -11.90 9.46 13.18
CA TYR A 322 -10.83 9.18 12.21
C TYR A 322 -11.23 9.37 10.74
N LEU A 323 -12.49 9.54 10.38
CA LEU A 323 -12.86 10.01 9.06
C LEU A 323 -12.97 11.54 9.11
N HIS A 324 -12.17 12.21 8.31
CA HIS A 324 -12.01 13.66 8.28
C HIS A 324 -12.44 14.25 6.94
N PRO A 325 -13.75 14.50 6.71
CA PRO A 325 -14.24 15.03 5.43
C PRO A 325 -13.65 16.39 5.05
N ASP A 326 -13.25 17.18 6.05
CA ASP A 326 -12.60 18.48 5.91
C ASP A 326 -11.12 18.39 5.49
N GLN A 327 -10.51 17.20 5.58
CA GLN A 327 -9.11 16.95 5.22
C GLN A 327 -8.96 16.12 3.95
N LEU A 328 -10.03 15.87 3.22
CA LEU A 328 -10.00 14.99 2.05
C LEU A 328 -9.21 15.60 0.89
N VAL A 329 -8.23 14.86 0.45
CA VAL A 329 -7.59 15.00 -0.86
C VAL A 329 -8.41 14.21 -1.86
N ILE A 330 -8.86 14.85 -2.93
CA ILE A 330 -9.60 14.24 -4.03
C ILE A 330 -8.74 14.36 -5.27
N LEU A 331 -8.21 13.25 -5.77
CA LEU A 331 -7.42 13.19 -6.99
C LEU A 331 -8.22 12.53 -8.10
N ALA A 332 -8.34 13.20 -9.25
CA ALA A 332 -8.91 12.66 -10.46
C ALA A 332 -7.87 12.63 -11.59
N VAL A 333 -7.70 11.49 -12.25
CA VAL A 333 -6.78 11.30 -13.39
C VAL A 333 -7.58 10.82 -14.59
N GLY A 334 -7.59 11.57 -15.68
CA GLY A 334 -8.34 11.23 -16.89
C GLY A 334 -8.48 12.42 -17.82
N ASN A 335 -9.42 12.35 -18.77
CA ASN A 335 -9.76 13.49 -19.61
C ASN A 335 -10.47 14.56 -18.76
N VAL A 336 -9.71 15.54 -18.30
CA VAL A 336 -10.19 16.56 -17.35
C VAL A 336 -11.34 17.38 -17.93
N ASP A 337 -11.34 17.67 -19.20
CA ASP A 337 -12.40 18.47 -19.82
C ASP A 337 -13.73 17.69 -19.84
N ASP A 338 -13.68 16.39 -20.11
CA ASP A 338 -14.87 15.54 -20.05
C ASP A 338 -15.33 15.26 -18.62
N ILE A 339 -14.40 15.12 -17.67
CA ILE A 339 -14.69 14.99 -16.23
C ILE A 339 -15.40 16.27 -15.73
N LEU A 340 -14.94 17.45 -16.13
CA LEU A 340 -15.50 18.73 -15.69
C LEU A 340 -16.84 19.07 -16.36
N LYS A 341 -17.10 18.57 -17.57
CA LYS A 341 -18.43 18.65 -18.18
C LYS A 341 -19.49 17.91 -17.34
N GLY A 342 -19.07 16.80 -16.71
CA GLY A 342 -19.91 16.00 -15.83
C GLY A 342 -21.05 15.28 -16.53
N ASP A 343 -22.02 14.81 -15.74
CA ASP A 343 -23.22 14.13 -16.20
C ASP A 343 -24.35 15.17 -16.46
N PRO A 344 -24.77 15.37 -17.71
CA PRO A 344 -25.88 16.30 -18.01
C PRO A 344 -27.20 15.94 -17.29
N GLY A 345 -27.40 14.66 -16.97
CA GLY A 345 -28.56 14.17 -16.23
C GLY A 345 -28.50 14.43 -14.71
N LYS A 346 -27.35 14.84 -14.21
CA LYS A 346 -27.08 15.08 -12.78
C LYS A 346 -26.11 16.26 -12.57
N PRO A 347 -26.46 17.48 -13.05
CA PRO A 347 -25.56 18.64 -13.04
C PRO A 347 -25.23 19.15 -11.62
N GLU A 348 -25.96 18.69 -10.61
CA GLU A 348 -25.64 18.96 -9.20
C GLU A 348 -24.34 18.28 -8.76
N ASN A 349 -23.95 17.16 -9.35
CA ASN A 349 -22.73 16.43 -9.05
C ASN A 349 -21.56 16.97 -9.88
N SER A 350 -20.71 17.75 -9.26
CA SER A 350 -19.58 18.37 -9.93
C SER A 350 -18.38 18.49 -8.99
N PHE A 351 -17.19 18.18 -9.47
CA PHE A 351 -15.95 18.41 -8.72
C PHE A 351 -15.75 19.88 -8.33
N GLN A 352 -16.34 20.82 -9.06
CA GLN A 352 -16.31 22.24 -8.71
C GLN A 352 -17.08 22.57 -7.43
N LYS A 353 -17.94 21.66 -6.94
CA LYS A 353 -18.69 21.79 -5.69
C LYS A 353 -18.04 20.99 -4.53
N MET A 354 -17.01 20.22 -4.81
CA MET A 354 -16.28 19.41 -3.82
C MET A 354 -15.05 20.17 -3.33
N GLY A 355 -14.52 19.81 -2.17
CA GLY A 355 -13.24 20.32 -1.67
C GLY A 355 -13.14 21.86 -1.60
N GLY A 356 -14.23 22.56 -1.34
CA GLY A 356 -14.28 24.03 -1.27
C GLY A 356 -14.27 24.73 -2.63
N GLY A 357 -14.50 24.01 -3.74
CA GLY A 357 -14.69 24.58 -5.08
C GLY A 357 -13.40 24.93 -5.84
N LYS A 358 -12.24 24.78 -5.23
CA LYS A 358 -10.96 25.05 -5.88
C LYS A 358 -10.39 23.75 -6.50
N ILE A 359 -10.19 23.77 -7.81
CA ILE A 359 -9.54 22.68 -8.54
C ILE A 359 -8.10 23.08 -8.85
N THR A 360 -7.17 22.24 -8.43
CA THR A 360 -5.75 22.37 -8.75
C THR A 360 -5.40 21.40 -9.88
N ARG A 361 -4.98 21.91 -11.02
CA ARG A 361 -4.48 21.07 -12.13
C ARG A 361 -3.01 20.75 -11.88
N ILE A 362 -2.67 19.46 -11.91
CA ILE A 362 -1.28 18.99 -11.81
C ILE A 362 -0.84 18.61 -13.21
N PRO A 363 0.19 19.27 -13.78
CA PRO A 363 0.73 18.85 -15.05
C PRO A 363 1.46 17.51 -14.91
N LEU A 364 1.51 16.72 -15.99
CA LEU A 364 2.35 15.54 -16.03
C LEU A 364 3.82 15.94 -16.05
N PRO A 365 4.67 15.32 -15.22
CA PRO A 365 6.10 15.57 -15.26
C PRO A 365 6.71 14.98 -16.52
N ASP A 366 7.86 15.51 -16.94
CA ASP A 366 8.69 14.84 -17.92
C ASP A 366 9.06 13.42 -17.40
N PRO A 367 8.80 12.36 -18.18
CA PRO A 367 8.99 11.00 -17.69
C PRO A 367 10.45 10.63 -17.42
N ALA A 368 11.41 11.25 -18.07
CA ALA A 368 12.83 10.96 -17.92
C ALA A 368 13.45 11.66 -16.71
N THR A 369 13.02 12.91 -16.45
CA THR A 369 13.61 13.75 -15.41
C THR A 369 12.75 13.91 -14.17
N MET A 370 11.46 13.59 -14.23
CA MET A 370 10.46 13.83 -13.20
C MET A 370 10.28 15.33 -12.84
N VAL A 371 10.69 16.22 -13.75
CA VAL A 371 10.47 17.67 -13.59
C VAL A 371 9.05 18.00 -14.05
N TYR A 372 8.31 18.69 -13.19
CA TYR A 372 6.98 19.20 -13.52
C TYR A 372 7.11 20.53 -14.26
N PRO A 373 6.34 20.72 -15.35
CA PRO A 373 6.30 22.04 -16.03
C PRO A 373 5.84 23.13 -15.05
N GLN A 374 6.43 24.31 -15.25
CA GLN A 374 6.05 25.50 -14.47
C GLN A 374 4.71 26.07 -14.91
#